data_23087fdc62cdd5a81ee708f7e9fb7f9a
#
_entry.id   23087fdc62cdd5a81ee708f7e9fb7f9a
#
_cell.length_a   1.000
_cell.length_b   1.000
_cell.length_c   1.000
_cell.angle_alpha   90.00
_cell.angle_beta   90.00
_cell.angle_gamma   90.00
#
_symmetry.space_group_name_H-M   'P 1'
#
loop_
_entity.id
_entity.type
_entity.pdbx_description
1 polymer ?
#
loop_
_entity_poly.entity_id
_entity_poly.type
_entity_poly.pdbx_seq_one_letter_code
_entity_poly.pdbx_strand_id
1 'polypeptide(L)'
;LEIIDGQQRLTTLMLLLRAFYSKFGNMKDANSVSTAENIAKCIWKTDEFGKPNKNKLKIDSDVSSDNDKEEFLTILKTGQVQPNQVSRYARVFLFFQNKINDFLSQYPSYFAYLPTRIMQNCILLPIEAESQDTALRIFSTLNDRGKPLADTDIFKAQFYKFYSDQNQKDEFIARWKNLETLCGQIFPSPYGSPMDELFTRYMYYERAKQGIRNTTTEALRKFYEKNEYSLLRNNEILGRLEELAKFWENIAVQNEEVFSERVLKQLGVLRFAPNGMWTYLLSVYYLHNRDANNLLEDEKLYQFLNTITLFIWAYAIMRPGVNALRIPAYPEMIHIVQDTPIQFVNNKFDKASLSTALHNFEFTNSRLITKSMLAWWMYQNPKQ
;
A
#
# COMPACT_ATOMS: atom_id res chain seq x y z
N LEU A 1 -14.67 -14.97 -18.50
CA LEU A 1 -15.26 -13.89 -17.72
C LEU A 1 -14.23 -13.44 -16.70
N GLU A 2 -13.83 -12.18 -16.72
CA GLU A 2 -12.92 -11.56 -15.76
C GLU A 2 -13.75 -10.91 -14.64
N ILE A 3 -13.31 -11.08 -13.38
CA ILE A 3 -13.99 -10.53 -12.21
C ILE A 3 -13.14 -9.42 -11.64
N ILE A 4 -13.60 -8.19 -11.73
CA ILE A 4 -12.91 -6.98 -11.26
C ILE A 4 -13.24 -6.70 -9.80
N ASP A 5 -14.52 -6.85 -9.39
CA ASP A 5 -14.97 -6.71 -7.99
C ASP A 5 -15.60 -8.00 -7.48
N GLY A 6 -15.59 -8.16 -6.17
CA GLY A 6 -16.16 -9.31 -5.49
C GLY A 6 -15.24 -10.52 -5.41
N GLN A 7 -13.99 -10.42 -5.82
CA GLN A 7 -13.02 -11.52 -5.76
C GLN A 7 -12.93 -12.13 -4.35
N GLN A 8 -12.81 -11.30 -3.31
CA GLN A 8 -12.77 -11.79 -1.91
C GLN A 8 -14.08 -12.48 -1.49
N ARG A 9 -15.23 -11.94 -1.91
CA ARG A 9 -16.54 -12.53 -1.62
C ARG A 9 -16.68 -13.88 -2.31
N LEU A 10 -16.29 -13.96 -3.58
CA LEU A 10 -16.35 -15.18 -4.36
C LEU A 10 -15.40 -16.26 -3.84
N THR A 11 -14.15 -15.93 -3.55
CA THR A 11 -13.18 -16.88 -2.98
C THR A 11 -13.64 -17.39 -1.61
N THR A 12 -14.20 -16.53 -0.76
CA THR A 12 -14.78 -16.91 0.53
C THR A 12 -15.96 -17.87 0.35
N LEU A 13 -16.85 -17.57 -0.59
CA LEU A 13 -17.99 -18.43 -0.91
C LEU A 13 -17.55 -19.80 -1.44
N MET A 14 -16.53 -19.82 -2.30
CA MET A 14 -15.95 -21.07 -2.82
C MET A 14 -15.35 -21.94 -1.72
N LEU A 15 -14.65 -21.34 -0.75
CA LEU A 15 -14.12 -22.05 0.43
C LEU A 15 -15.26 -22.61 1.33
N LEU A 16 -16.33 -21.83 1.52
CA LEU A 16 -17.50 -22.27 2.26
C LEU A 16 -18.17 -23.48 1.58
N LEU A 17 -18.43 -23.39 0.27
CA LEU A 17 -19.00 -24.49 -0.50
C LEU A 17 -18.09 -25.73 -0.48
N ARG A 18 -16.76 -25.51 -0.54
CA ARG A 18 -15.81 -26.63 -0.43
C ARG A 18 -15.82 -27.30 0.93
N ALA A 19 -16.00 -26.53 2.02
CA ALA A 19 -16.15 -27.07 3.36
C ALA A 19 -17.43 -27.93 3.49
N PHE A 20 -18.55 -27.46 2.94
CA PHE A 20 -19.76 -28.26 2.84
C PHE A 20 -19.54 -29.53 2.01
N TYR A 21 -18.91 -29.43 0.85
CA TYR A 21 -18.63 -30.63 0.03
C TYR A 21 -17.81 -31.68 0.77
N SER A 22 -16.87 -31.27 1.61
CA SER A 22 -16.10 -32.21 2.45
C SER A 22 -16.95 -33.00 3.41
N LYS A 23 -18.11 -32.48 3.83
CA LYS A 23 -19.08 -33.17 4.69
C LYS A 23 -19.96 -34.14 3.91
N PHE A 24 -20.47 -33.70 2.77
CA PHE A 24 -21.47 -34.44 1.99
C PHE A 24 -20.86 -35.46 1.01
N GLY A 25 -19.64 -35.25 0.57
CA GLY A 25 -19.01 -35.97 -0.55
C GLY A 25 -18.87 -37.49 -0.35
N ASN A 26 -18.92 -37.96 0.89
CA ASN A 26 -18.81 -39.39 1.24
C ASN A 26 -20.14 -40.02 1.73
N MET A 27 -21.21 -39.26 1.77
CA MET A 27 -22.52 -39.73 2.19
C MET A 27 -23.25 -40.46 1.06
N LYS A 28 -24.09 -41.41 1.40
CA LYS A 28 -24.75 -42.31 0.44
C LYS A 28 -26.27 -42.15 0.36
N ASP A 29 -26.85 -41.35 1.27
CA ASP A 29 -28.28 -41.06 1.19
C ASP A 29 -28.61 -40.12 0.04
N ALA A 30 -29.79 -40.24 -0.55
CA ALA A 30 -30.17 -39.53 -1.77
C ALA A 30 -30.09 -38.00 -1.64
N ASN A 31 -30.46 -37.45 -0.48
CA ASN A 31 -30.44 -36.01 -0.24
C ASN A 31 -29.01 -35.47 -0.17
N SER A 32 -28.12 -36.17 0.52
CA SER A 32 -26.70 -35.80 0.63
C SER A 32 -25.98 -35.93 -0.70
N VAL A 33 -26.26 -36.96 -1.49
CA VAL A 33 -25.72 -37.15 -2.83
C VAL A 33 -26.14 -36.01 -3.72
N SER A 34 -27.43 -35.70 -3.78
CA SER A 34 -27.95 -34.57 -4.59
C SER A 34 -27.37 -33.22 -4.17
N THR A 35 -27.24 -33.00 -2.85
CA THR A 35 -26.62 -31.77 -2.32
C THR A 35 -25.14 -31.69 -2.70
N ALA A 36 -24.38 -32.77 -2.58
CA ALA A 36 -22.98 -32.84 -2.97
C ALA A 36 -22.79 -32.57 -4.48
N GLU A 37 -23.66 -33.13 -5.31
CA GLU A 37 -23.62 -32.87 -6.78
C GLU A 37 -23.88 -31.40 -7.12
N ASN A 38 -24.85 -30.76 -6.47
CA ASN A 38 -25.15 -29.36 -6.66
C ASN A 38 -23.97 -28.46 -6.22
N ILE A 39 -23.36 -28.77 -5.07
CA ILE A 39 -22.15 -28.06 -4.62
C ILE A 39 -20.99 -28.29 -5.62
N ALA A 40 -20.82 -29.52 -6.08
CA ALA A 40 -19.78 -29.88 -7.05
C ALA A 40 -19.88 -29.06 -8.34
N LYS A 41 -21.11 -28.86 -8.84
CA LYS A 41 -21.37 -28.00 -10.01
C LYS A 41 -20.98 -26.52 -9.77
N CYS A 42 -20.94 -26.05 -8.55
CA CYS A 42 -20.48 -24.70 -8.22
C CYS A 42 -18.94 -24.60 -8.21
N ILE A 43 -18.24 -25.64 -7.79
CA ILE A 43 -16.77 -25.63 -7.59
C ILE A 43 -16.02 -26.02 -8.86
N TRP A 44 -16.47 -27.07 -9.57
CA TRP A 44 -15.80 -27.65 -10.73
C TRP A 44 -16.54 -27.32 -12.05
N LYS A 45 -15.78 -27.28 -13.13
CA LYS A 45 -16.36 -27.18 -14.48
C LYS A 45 -17.19 -28.43 -14.78
N THR A 46 -18.31 -28.26 -15.46
CA THR A 46 -19.16 -29.36 -15.90
C THR A 46 -18.88 -29.70 -17.36
N ASP A 47 -19.07 -30.97 -17.72
CA ASP A 47 -19.11 -31.39 -19.11
C ASP A 47 -20.45 -31.02 -19.78
N GLU A 48 -20.62 -31.41 -21.04
CA GLU A 48 -21.83 -31.14 -21.83
C GLU A 48 -23.11 -31.78 -21.23
N PHE A 49 -22.96 -32.81 -20.40
CA PHE A 49 -24.04 -33.49 -19.70
C PHE A 49 -24.28 -32.94 -18.27
N GLY A 50 -23.58 -31.85 -17.91
CA GLY A 50 -23.68 -31.23 -16.59
C GLY A 50 -22.99 -32.01 -15.45
N LYS A 51 -22.11 -32.97 -15.77
CA LYS A 51 -21.35 -33.75 -14.79
C LYS A 51 -20.08 -32.98 -14.38
N PRO A 52 -19.81 -32.80 -13.06
CA PRO A 52 -18.64 -32.06 -12.59
C PRO A 52 -17.34 -32.80 -12.91
N ASN A 53 -16.38 -32.07 -13.52
CA ASN A 53 -15.01 -32.54 -13.73
C ASN A 53 -14.11 -32.07 -12.59
N LYS A 54 -13.83 -32.93 -11.63
CA LYS A 54 -13.05 -32.61 -10.42
C LYS A 54 -11.60 -32.19 -10.68
N ASN A 55 -11.10 -32.38 -11.89
CA ASN A 55 -9.76 -31.95 -12.29
C ASN A 55 -9.73 -30.48 -12.78
N LYS A 56 -10.90 -29.87 -13.06
CA LYS A 56 -10.99 -28.53 -13.60
C LYS A 56 -11.85 -27.63 -12.72
N LEU A 57 -11.23 -26.70 -11.99
CA LEU A 57 -11.96 -25.73 -11.18
C LEU A 57 -12.67 -24.68 -12.08
N LYS A 58 -13.78 -24.13 -11.60
CA LYS A 58 -14.47 -23.01 -12.25
C LYS A 58 -13.80 -21.68 -12.08
N ILE A 59 -13.02 -21.54 -11.03
CA ILE A 59 -12.31 -20.30 -10.70
C ILE A 59 -10.81 -20.48 -10.88
N ASP A 60 -10.16 -19.47 -11.42
CA ASP A 60 -8.72 -19.28 -11.44
C ASP A 60 -8.41 -17.87 -10.96
N SER A 61 -7.21 -17.60 -10.50
CA SER A 61 -6.81 -16.28 -10.03
C SER A 61 -5.49 -15.88 -10.68
N ASP A 62 -5.52 -14.89 -11.54
CA ASP A 62 -4.33 -14.38 -12.23
C ASP A 62 -3.53 -13.37 -11.40
N VAL A 63 -4.10 -12.87 -10.29
CA VAL A 63 -3.61 -11.68 -9.56
C VAL A 63 -3.08 -11.99 -8.17
N SER A 64 -3.35 -13.17 -7.61
CA SER A 64 -2.82 -13.56 -6.29
C SER A 64 -1.37 -14.01 -6.36
N SER A 65 -0.64 -13.92 -5.24
CA SER A 65 0.73 -14.44 -5.15
C SER A 65 0.77 -15.94 -5.47
N ASP A 66 1.82 -16.41 -6.12
CA ASP A 66 1.89 -17.80 -6.59
C ASP A 66 1.64 -18.82 -5.46
N ASN A 67 2.22 -18.60 -4.29
CA ASN A 67 2.04 -19.48 -3.13
C ASN A 67 0.61 -19.47 -2.58
N ASP A 68 -0.01 -18.29 -2.47
CA ASP A 68 -1.40 -18.16 -1.98
C ASP A 68 -2.39 -18.72 -2.99
N LYS A 69 -2.11 -18.55 -4.30
CA LYS A 69 -2.91 -19.11 -5.40
C LYS A 69 -2.88 -20.64 -5.36
N GLU A 70 -1.69 -21.23 -5.31
CA GLU A 70 -1.53 -22.67 -5.27
C GLU A 70 -2.23 -23.29 -4.06
N GLU A 71 -2.11 -22.67 -2.90
CA GLU A 71 -2.78 -23.12 -1.69
C GLU A 71 -4.31 -23.07 -1.82
N PHE A 72 -4.86 -21.93 -2.30
CA PHE A 72 -6.29 -21.80 -2.53
C PHE A 72 -6.83 -22.85 -3.50
N LEU A 73 -6.16 -23.03 -4.65
CA LEU A 73 -6.56 -24.02 -5.65
C LEU A 73 -6.43 -25.47 -5.12
N THR A 74 -5.41 -25.74 -4.31
CA THR A 74 -5.21 -27.04 -3.66
C THR A 74 -6.32 -27.34 -2.66
N ILE A 75 -6.71 -26.36 -1.83
CA ILE A 75 -7.85 -26.52 -0.91
C ILE A 75 -9.13 -26.79 -1.68
N LEU A 76 -9.41 -26.06 -2.79
CA LEU A 76 -10.60 -26.30 -3.59
C LEU A 76 -10.59 -27.70 -4.24
N LYS A 77 -9.46 -28.17 -4.73
CA LYS A 77 -9.33 -29.51 -5.34
C LYS A 77 -9.45 -30.62 -4.30
N THR A 78 -8.69 -30.57 -3.24
CA THR A 78 -8.52 -31.69 -2.28
C THR A 78 -9.43 -31.59 -1.07
N GLY A 79 -9.80 -30.38 -0.63
CA GLY A 79 -10.49 -30.13 0.65
C GLY A 79 -9.62 -30.39 1.87
N GLN A 80 -8.32 -30.32 1.70
CA GLN A 80 -7.34 -30.52 2.76
C GLN A 80 -6.44 -29.30 2.89
N VAL A 81 -6.02 -29.00 4.11
CA VAL A 81 -5.01 -28.01 4.45
C VAL A 81 -3.78 -28.77 4.90
N GLN A 82 -2.62 -28.46 4.37
CA GLN A 82 -1.38 -29.09 4.80
C GLN A 82 -0.94 -28.56 6.19
N PRO A 83 -0.30 -29.39 7.04
CA PRO A 83 0.03 -29.02 8.43
C PRO A 83 0.82 -27.73 8.61
N ASN A 84 1.60 -27.33 7.60
CA ASN A 84 2.44 -26.14 7.63
C ASN A 84 1.83 -24.93 6.89
N GLN A 85 0.60 -25.03 6.40
CA GLN A 85 -0.09 -23.97 5.68
C GLN A 85 -0.82 -23.04 6.66
N VAL A 86 -0.38 -21.78 6.72
CA VAL A 86 -0.89 -20.75 7.63
C VAL A 86 -1.54 -19.59 6.86
N SER A 87 -1.81 -19.78 5.58
CA SER A 87 -2.38 -18.72 4.74
C SER A 87 -3.75 -18.27 5.24
N ARG A 88 -4.18 -17.13 4.74
CA ARG A 88 -5.53 -16.63 4.99
C ARG A 88 -6.60 -17.59 4.48
N TYR A 89 -6.37 -18.26 3.36
CA TYR A 89 -7.30 -19.23 2.79
C TYR A 89 -7.45 -20.50 3.65
N ALA A 90 -6.34 -21.03 4.14
CA ALA A 90 -6.34 -22.17 5.06
C ALA A 90 -7.12 -21.86 6.35
N ARG A 91 -6.84 -20.70 6.96
CA ARG A 91 -7.54 -20.26 8.18
C ARG A 91 -9.05 -20.12 7.97
N VAL A 92 -9.46 -19.50 6.85
CA VAL A 92 -10.88 -19.31 6.51
C VAL A 92 -11.55 -20.66 6.23
N PHE A 93 -10.89 -21.58 5.54
CA PHE A 93 -11.43 -22.90 5.26
C PHE A 93 -11.65 -23.72 6.54
N LEU A 94 -10.63 -23.77 7.42
CA LEU A 94 -10.74 -24.44 8.72
C LEU A 94 -11.80 -23.79 9.62
N PHE A 95 -11.90 -22.49 9.62
CA PHE A 95 -12.96 -21.76 10.32
C PHE A 95 -14.35 -22.22 9.84
N PHE A 96 -14.57 -22.33 8.53
CA PHE A 96 -15.85 -22.83 8.01
C PHE A 96 -16.12 -24.28 8.38
N GLN A 97 -15.12 -25.15 8.30
CA GLN A 97 -15.28 -26.54 8.73
C GLN A 97 -15.72 -26.63 10.20
N ASN A 98 -15.08 -25.87 11.09
CA ASN A 98 -15.44 -25.84 12.50
C ASN A 98 -16.83 -25.25 12.72
N LYS A 99 -17.15 -24.12 12.08
CA LYS A 99 -18.47 -23.47 12.22
C LYS A 99 -19.62 -24.30 11.67
N ILE A 100 -19.40 -25.03 10.56
CA ILE A 100 -20.40 -25.99 10.04
C ILE A 100 -20.60 -27.11 11.04
N ASN A 101 -19.53 -27.64 11.65
CA ASN A 101 -19.65 -28.69 12.67
C ASN A 101 -20.42 -28.19 13.90
N ASP A 102 -20.06 -27.05 14.45
CA ASP A 102 -20.71 -26.42 15.61
C ASP A 102 -22.22 -26.23 15.35
N PHE A 103 -22.53 -25.61 14.19
CA PHE A 103 -23.92 -25.34 13.81
C PHE A 103 -24.73 -26.62 13.64
N LEU A 104 -24.20 -27.60 12.93
CA LEU A 104 -24.92 -28.86 12.69
C LEU A 104 -25.04 -29.71 13.94
N SER A 105 -24.12 -29.61 14.89
CA SER A 105 -24.24 -30.24 16.20
C SER A 105 -25.39 -29.65 17.01
N GLN A 106 -25.59 -28.36 16.91
CA GLN A 106 -26.66 -27.62 17.58
C GLN A 106 -28.01 -27.76 16.86
N TYR A 107 -27.99 -27.81 15.53
CA TYR A 107 -29.18 -27.86 14.68
C TYR A 107 -29.10 -28.97 13.63
N PRO A 108 -29.17 -30.26 14.00
CA PRO A 108 -29.00 -31.37 13.06
C PRO A 108 -30.02 -31.39 11.91
N SER A 109 -31.23 -30.88 12.13
CA SER A 109 -32.29 -30.82 11.11
C SER A 109 -31.94 -29.88 9.93
N TYR A 110 -30.99 -28.97 10.09
CA TYR A 110 -30.56 -28.07 9.01
C TYR A 110 -29.49 -28.66 8.11
N PHE A 111 -29.07 -29.87 8.33
CA PHE A 111 -27.97 -30.52 7.62
C PHE A 111 -28.10 -30.42 6.09
N ALA A 112 -29.19 -30.84 5.49
CA ALA A 112 -29.40 -30.74 4.03
C ALA A 112 -29.88 -29.37 3.59
N TYR A 113 -30.55 -28.62 4.46
CA TYR A 113 -31.17 -27.36 4.11
C TYR A 113 -30.17 -26.20 4.03
N LEU A 114 -29.14 -26.17 4.88
CA LEU A 114 -28.23 -25.03 4.97
C LEU A 114 -27.46 -24.80 3.67
N PRO A 115 -26.76 -25.75 3.06
CA PRO A 115 -26.09 -25.56 1.79
C PRO A 115 -27.06 -25.25 0.64
N THR A 116 -28.24 -25.90 0.63
CA THR A 116 -29.29 -25.64 -0.37
C THR A 116 -29.79 -24.21 -0.28
N ARG A 117 -30.02 -23.69 0.93
CA ARG A 117 -30.42 -22.29 1.16
C ARG A 117 -29.36 -21.31 0.69
N ILE A 118 -28.09 -21.60 0.94
CA ILE A 118 -26.99 -20.75 0.46
C ILE A 118 -26.97 -20.72 -1.08
N MET A 119 -27.09 -21.87 -1.73
CA MET A 119 -27.02 -21.95 -3.19
C MET A 119 -28.26 -21.40 -3.91
N GLN A 120 -29.47 -21.49 -3.31
CA GLN A 120 -30.71 -21.15 -3.97
C GLN A 120 -31.34 -19.82 -3.52
N ASN A 121 -31.07 -19.39 -2.27
CA ASN A 121 -31.68 -18.20 -1.71
C ASN A 121 -30.72 -17.02 -1.51
N CYS A 122 -29.39 -17.25 -1.58
CA CYS A 122 -28.43 -16.17 -1.63
C CYS A 122 -28.30 -15.68 -3.07
N ILE A 123 -28.78 -14.47 -3.33
CA ILE A 123 -28.74 -13.85 -4.66
C ILE A 123 -27.43 -13.08 -4.79
N LEU A 124 -26.62 -13.46 -5.76
CA LEU A 124 -25.51 -12.65 -6.23
C LEU A 124 -26.01 -11.77 -7.36
N LEU A 125 -25.77 -10.47 -7.27
CA LEU A 125 -26.12 -9.53 -8.33
C LEU A 125 -24.89 -9.30 -9.21
N PRO A 126 -24.78 -9.94 -10.38
CA PRO A 126 -23.71 -9.66 -11.32
C PRO A 126 -23.94 -8.29 -11.98
N ILE A 127 -22.90 -7.50 -12.06
CA ILE A 127 -22.89 -6.26 -12.83
C ILE A 127 -21.91 -6.50 -13.98
N GLU A 128 -22.43 -6.60 -15.19
CA GLU A 128 -21.64 -6.79 -16.39
C GLU A 128 -21.29 -5.42 -16.99
N ALA A 129 -20.08 -5.28 -17.48
CA ALA A 129 -19.61 -4.08 -18.17
C ALA A 129 -19.05 -4.46 -19.54
N GLU A 130 -19.37 -3.66 -20.55
CA GLU A 130 -18.97 -3.88 -21.93
C GLU A 130 -17.46 -3.64 -22.15
N SER A 131 -16.81 -2.88 -21.26
CA SER A 131 -15.39 -2.61 -21.31
C SER A 131 -14.77 -2.56 -19.91
N GLN A 132 -13.47 -2.79 -19.84
CA GLN A 132 -12.71 -2.70 -18.60
C GLN A 132 -12.77 -1.29 -17.98
N ASP A 133 -12.77 -0.24 -18.80
CA ASP A 133 -12.92 1.14 -18.32
C ASP A 133 -14.28 1.38 -17.67
N THR A 134 -15.35 0.90 -18.28
CA THR A 134 -16.69 0.99 -17.72
C THR A 134 -16.78 0.21 -16.40
N ALA A 135 -16.19 -0.99 -16.36
CA ALA A 135 -16.13 -1.81 -15.15
C ALA A 135 -15.38 -1.11 -14.02
N LEU A 136 -14.23 -0.51 -14.28
CA LEU A 136 -13.44 0.24 -13.29
C LEU A 136 -14.18 1.49 -12.80
N ARG A 137 -14.90 2.21 -13.67
CA ARG A 137 -15.74 3.35 -13.27
C ARG A 137 -16.90 2.93 -12.38
N ILE A 138 -17.60 1.86 -12.72
CA ILE A 138 -18.67 1.28 -11.90
C ILE A 138 -18.10 0.84 -10.54
N PHE A 139 -16.97 0.15 -10.56
CA PHE A 139 -16.27 -0.32 -9.37
C PHE A 139 -15.89 0.83 -8.42
N SER A 140 -15.30 1.90 -8.93
CA SER A 140 -14.96 3.08 -8.12
C SER A 140 -16.20 3.74 -7.50
N THR A 141 -17.30 3.82 -8.25
CA THR A 141 -18.55 4.44 -7.79
C THR A 141 -19.28 3.60 -6.73
N LEU A 142 -19.29 2.28 -6.87
CA LEU A 142 -19.94 1.37 -5.94
C LEU A 142 -19.18 1.21 -4.62
N ASN A 143 -17.86 1.27 -4.66
CA ASN A 143 -17.02 1.14 -3.46
C ASN A 143 -17.03 2.38 -2.55
N ASP A 144 -17.52 3.52 -3.03
CA ASP A 144 -17.75 4.69 -2.17
C ASP A 144 -18.78 4.44 -1.04
N ARG A 145 -19.53 3.33 -1.12
CA ARG A 145 -20.54 2.94 -0.11
C ARG A 145 -20.08 1.85 0.88
N GLY A 146 -18.86 1.32 0.71
CA GLY A 146 -18.29 0.26 1.56
C GLY A 146 -16.99 0.68 2.24
N LYS A 147 -16.07 -0.29 2.49
CA LYS A 147 -14.69 0.04 2.84
C LYS A 147 -14.06 0.61 1.57
N PRO A 148 -13.66 1.91 1.57
CA PRO A 148 -13.09 2.52 0.37
C PRO A 148 -11.89 1.70 -0.10
N LEU A 149 -11.76 1.53 -1.40
CA LEU A 149 -10.51 1.05 -2.01
C LEU A 149 -9.37 1.97 -1.59
N ALA A 150 -8.22 1.40 -1.31
CA ALA A 150 -7.01 2.19 -1.24
C ALA A 150 -6.81 2.91 -2.58
N ASP A 151 -6.35 4.15 -2.54
CA ASP A 151 -6.11 4.92 -3.77
C ASP A 151 -5.15 4.17 -4.69
N THR A 152 -4.19 3.45 -4.11
CA THR A 152 -3.21 2.62 -4.83
C THR A 152 -3.82 1.40 -5.52
N ASP A 153 -4.97 0.87 -5.08
CA ASP A 153 -5.65 -0.20 -5.83
C ASP A 153 -6.17 0.31 -7.18
N ILE A 154 -6.65 1.55 -7.20
CA ILE A 154 -7.08 2.22 -8.44
C ILE A 154 -5.88 2.49 -9.34
N PHE A 155 -4.78 2.97 -8.77
CA PHE A 155 -3.54 3.23 -9.52
C PHE A 155 -2.97 1.95 -10.13
N LYS A 156 -2.98 0.84 -9.37
CA LYS A 156 -2.62 -0.49 -9.85
C LYS A 156 -3.39 -0.88 -11.10
N ALA A 157 -4.71 -0.66 -11.09
CA ALA A 157 -5.56 -0.97 -12.23
C ALA A 157 -5.21 -0.11 -13.46
N GLN A 158 -4.87 1.18 -13.29
CA GLN A 158 -4.45 2.05 -14.38
C GLN A 158 -3.11 1.61 -14.99
N PHE A 159 -2.11 1.30 -14.15
CA PHE A 159 -0.84 0.75 -14.61
C PHE A 159 -1.02 -0.60 -15.30
N TYR A 160 -1.82 -1.50 -14.72
CA TYR A 160 -2.10 -2.81 -15.30
C TYR A 160 -2.65 -2.69 -16.72
N LYS A 161 -3.65 -1.81 -16.92
CA LYS A 161 -4.19 -1.54 -18.25
C LYS A 161 -3.10 -1.04 -19.19
N PHE A 162 -2.33 -0.02 -18.79
CA PHE A 162 -1.29 0.58 -19.59
C PHE A 162 -0.22 -0.42 -20.04
N TYR A 163 0.26 -1.27 -19.13
CA TYR A 163 1.26 -2.31 -19.44
C TYR A 163 0.66 -3.50 -20.21
N SER A 164 -0.62 -3.82 -19.98
CA SER A 164 -1.33 -4.86 -20.74
C SER A 164 -1.46 -4.49 -22.22
N ASP A 165 -1.77 -3.22 -22.51
CA ASP A 165 -1.86 -2.70 -23.88
C ASP A 165 -0.50 -2.77 -24.62
N GLN A 166 0.60 -2.86 -23.89
CA GLN A 166 1.98 -3.00 -24.40
C GLN A 166 2.50 -4.46 -24.38
N ASN A 167 1.66 -5.44 -24.05
CA ASN A 167 2.04 -6.85 -23.85
C ASN A 167 3.10 -7.07 -22.75
N GLN A 168 3.16 -6.20 -21.75
CA GLN A 168 4.09 -6.24 -20.61
C GLN A 168 3.39 -6.53 -19.28
N LYS A 169 2.22 -7.19 -19.33
CA LYS A 169 1.39 -7.50 -18.17
C LYS A 169 2.13 -8.26 -17.07
N ASP A 170 2.84 -9.32 -17.42
CA ASP A 170 3.50 -10.21 -16.46
C ASP A 170 4.69 -9.52 -15.78
N GLU A 171 5.44 -8.74 -16.55
CA GLU A 171 6.52 -7.89 -16.02
C GLU A 171 5.95 -6.88 -15.00
N PHE A 172 4.87 -6.20 -15.34
CA PHE A 172 4.21 -5.27 -14.42
C PHE A 172 3.77 -5.94 -13.12
N ILE A 173 3.13 -7.11 -13.20
CA ILE A 173 2.66 -7.84 -12.02
C ILE A 173 3.82 -8.15 -11.08
N ALA A 174 4.95 -8.63 -11.60
CA ALA A 174 6.13 -8.93 -10.81
C ALA A 174 6.73 -7.68 -10.15
N ARG A 175 6.90 -6.60 -10.92
CA ARG A 175 7.43 -5.31 -10.44
C ARG A 175 6.53 -4.72 -9.35
N TRP A 176 5.24 -4.68 -9.58
CA TRP A 176 4.28 -4.15 -8.61
C TRP A 176 4.28 -4.93 -7.29
N LYS A 177 4.30 -6.27 -7.36
CA LYS A 177 4.39 -7.12 -6.18
C LYS A 177 5.66 -6.86 -5.36
N ASN A 178 6.80 -6.72 -6.03
CA ASN A 178 8.05 -6.38 -5.36
C ASN A 178 7.97 -5.00 -4.68
N LEU A 179 7.38 -4.02 -5.37
CA LEU A 179 7.20 -2.67 -4.84
C LEU A 179 6.24 -2.65 -3.64
N GLU A 180 5.11 -3.37 -3.69
CA GLU A 180 4.20 -3.53 -2.55
C GLU A 180 4.90 -4.15 -1.33
N THR A 181 5.71 -5.20 -1.56
CA THR A 181 6.47 -5.87 -0.50
C THR A 181 7.48 -4.91 0.13
N LEU A 182 8.24 -4.20 -0.68
CA LEU A 182 9.22 -3.23 -0.24
C LEU A 182 8.57 -2.08 0.54
N CYS A 183 7.52 -1.48 0.02
CA CYS A 183 6.78 -0.42 0.72
C CYS A 183 6.23 -0.89 2.07
N GLY A 184 5.73 -2.13 2.15
CA GLY A 184 5.27 -2.73 3.40
C GLY A 184 6.35 -2.85 4.48
N GLN A 185 7.62 -2.97 4.08
CA GLN A 185 8.76 -3.03 5.00
C GLN A 185 9.23 -1.65 5.46
N ILE A 186 9.20 -0.65 4.59
CA ILE A 186 9.80 0.67 4.83
C ILE A 186 8.81 1.75 5.29
N PHE A 187 7.53 1.64 4.95
CA PHE A 187 6.50 2.62 5.30
C PHE A 187 5.45 2.00 6.23
N PRO A 188 5.70 1.90 7.54
CA PRO A 188 4.68 1.44 8.46
C PRO A 188 3.50 2.41 8.44
N SER A 189 2.34 1.94 8.04
CA SER A 189 1.14 2.76 7.94
C SER A 189 0.06 2.25 8.89
N PRO A 190 -0.15 2.90 10.03
CA PRO A 190 -1.25 2.55 10.92
C PRO A 190 -2.62 2.92 10.35
N TYR A 191 -2.69 3.82 9.36
CA TYR A 191 -3.94 4.40 8.86
C TYR A 191 -4.10 4.41 7.34
N GLY A 192 -3.34 3.62 6.60
CA GLY A 192 -3.42 3.60 5.15
C GLY A 192 -2.62 2.48 4.50
N SER A 193 -2.49 2.50 3.20
CA SER A 193 -1.60 1.60 2.47
C SER A 193 -0.17 2.16 2.49
N PRO A 194 0.87 1.33 2.75
CA PRO A 194 2.26 1.73 2.57
C PRO A 194 2.55 2.29 1.16
N MET A 195 1.85 1.80 0.15
CA MET A 195 1.91 2.31 -1.21
C MET A 195 1.38 3.75 -1.32
N ASP A 196 0.31 4.10 -0.59
CA ASP A 196 -0.23 5.49 -0.59
C ASP A 196 0.82 6.49 -0.09
N GLU A 197 1.68 6.09 0.85
CA GLU A 197 2.79 6.93 1.32
C GLU A 197 3.82 7.16 0.22
N LEU A 198 4.20 6.14 -0.55
CA LEU A 198 5.11 6.27 -1.69
C LEU A 198 4.54 7.21 -2.75
N PHE A 199 3.28 7.01 -3.13
CA PHE A 199 2.59 7.86 -4.10
C PHE A 199 2.42 9.29 -3.60
N THR A 200 2.21 9.49 -2.30
CA THR A 200 2.17 10.84 -1.71
C THR A 200 3.51 11.55 -1.84
N ARG A 201 4.62 10.87 -1.60
CA ARG A 201 5.98 11.43 -1.80
C ARG A 201 6.21 11.84 -3.25
N TYR A 202 5.82 10.97 -4.17
CA TYR A 202 5.94 11.24 -5.60
C TYR A 202 5.01 12.39 -6.05
N MET A 203 3.80 12.47 -5.49
CA MET A 203 2.87 13.58 -5.72
C MET A 203 3.50 14.93 -5.34
N TYR A 204 4.20 15.03 -4.22
CA TYR A 204 4.87 16.30 -3.84
C TYR A 204 5.91 16.72 -4.86
N TYR A 205 6.67 15.79 -5.42
CA TYR A 205 7.62 16.06 -6.48
C TYR A 205 6.93 16.57 -7.76
N GLU A 206 5.89 15.90 -8.22
CA GLU A 206 5.16 16.32 -9.42
C GLU A 206 4.46 17.65 -9.22
N ARG A 207 3.91 17.93 -8.04
CA ARG A 207 3.33 19.24 -7.69
C ARG A 207 4.38 20.35 -7.71
N ALA A 208 5.56 20.09 -7.20
CA ALA A 208 6.68 21.03 -7.23
C ALA A 208 7.10 21.36 -8.67
N LYS A 209 7.24 20.34 -9.53
CA LYS A 209 7.53 20.51 -10.97
C LYS A 209 6.48 21.37 -11.69
N GLN A 210 5.20 21.20 -11.35
CA GLN A 210 4.11 21.98 -11.89
C GLN A 210 4.02 23.39 -11.31
N GLY A 211 4.89 23.76 -10.35
CA GLY A 211 4.88 25.06 -9.69
C GLY A 211 3.63 25.32 -8.86
N ILE A 212 2.92 24.29 -8.41
CA ILE A 212 1.69 24.43 -7.64
C ILE A 212 2.03 24.95 -6.25
N ARG A 213 1.64 26.20 -5.96
CA ARG A 213 1.95 26.89 -4.69
C ARG A 213 0.90 26.70 -3.58
N ASN A 214 -0.24 26.10 -3.90
CA ASN A 214 -1.28 25.88 -2.90
C ASN A 214 -0.81 24.86 -1.84
N THR A 215 -0.73 25.29 -0.59
CA THR A 215 -0.28 24.45 0.54
C THR A 215 -1.34 23.43 0.99
N THR A 216 -2.61 23.64 0.63
CA THR A 216 -3.65 22.64 0.84
C THR A 216 -3.49 21.55 -0.21
N THR A 217 -3.07 20.36 0.23
CA THR A 217 -2.98 19.20 -0.66
C THR A 217 -4.38 18.68 -0.99
N GLU A 218 -4.62 18.47 -2.26
CA GLU A 218 -5.76 17.68 -2.70
C GLU A 218 -5.61 16.21 -2.26
N ALA A 219 -6.72 15.47 -2.20
CA ALA A 219 -6.68 14.03 -1.94
C ALA A 219 -5.82 13.32 -3.00
N LEU A 220 -5.10 12.28 -2.57
CA LEU A 220 -4.16 11.55 -3.43
C LEU A 220 -4.82 11.11 -4.74
N ARG A 221 -6.00 10.47 -4.66
CA ARG A 221 -6.80 10.07 -5.82
C ARG A 221 -7.06 11.22 -6.77
N LYS A 222 -7.55 12.37 -6.27
CA LYS A 222 -7.87 13.54 -7.09
C LYS A 222 -6.67 14.10 -7.84
N PHE A 223 -5.49 14.01 -7.24
CA PHE A 223 -4.27 14.44 -7.92
C PHE A 223 -3.96 13.58 -9.14
N TYR A 224 -3.96 12.25 -8.96
CA TYR A 224 -3.64 11.32 -10.05
C TYR A 224 -4.76 11.12 -11.07
N GLU A 225 -6.02 11.38 -10.70
CA GLU A 225 -7.18 11.28 -11.58
C GLU A 225 -7.20 12.37 -12.68
N LYS A 226 -6.43 13.43 -12.50
CA LYS A 226 -6.33 14.51 -13.50
C LYS A 226 -5.97 13.96 -14.87
N ASN A 227 -6.63 14.52 -15.90
CA ASN A 227 -6.45 14.10 -17.28
C ASN A 227 -6.55 12.57 -17.45
N GLU A 228 -7.55 11.96 -16.81
CA GLU A 228 -7.82 10.52 -16.90
C GLU A 228 -6.62 9.64 -16.52
N TYR A 229 -5.95 9.96 -15.41
CA TYR A 229 -4.75 9.27 -14.92
C TYR A 229 -3.55 9.30 -15.89
N SER A 230 -3.46 10.33 -16.75
CA SER A 230 -2.39 10.44 -17.74
C SER A 230 -0.97 10.34 -17.15
N LEU A 231 -0.80 10.81 -15.92
CA LEU A 231 0.48 10.69 -15.21
C LEU A 231 0.89 9.23 -14.98
N LEU A 232 -0.05 8.33 -14.72
CA LEU A 232 0.21 6.90 -14.49
C LEU A 232 0.41 6.11 -15.79
N ARG A 233 0.01 6.66 -16.92
CA ARG A 233 0.15 6.03 -18.25
C ARG A 233 1.46 6.43 -18.92
N ASN A 234 2.57 6.27 -18.19
CA ASN A 234 3.91 6.59 -18.66
C ASN A 234 4.88 5.51 -18.19
N ASN A 235 5.73 5.02 -19.09
CA ASN A 235 6.71 3.96 -18.82
C ASN A 235 7.72 4.31 -17.72
N GLU A 236 8.03 5.60 -17.53
CA GLU A 236 9.03 6.03 -16.56
C GLU A 236 8.53 6.06 -15.11
N ILE A 237 7.21 6.24 -14.91
CA ILE A 237 6.68 6.52 -13.57
C ILE A 237 6.85 5.35 -12.62
N LEU A 238 6.58 4.13 -13.07
CA LEU A 238 6.78 2.94 -12.23
C LEU A 238 8.26 2.80 -11.83
N GLY A 239 9.18 3.02 -12.76
CA GLY A 239 10.62 3.02 -12.47
C GLY A 239 11.01 4.07 -11.44
N ARG A 240 10.50 5.30 -11.57
CA ARG A 240 10.76 6.38 -10.59
C ARG A 240 10.21 6.07 -9.20
N LEU A 241 9.07 5.39 -9.11
CA LEU A 241 8.51 4.93 -7.84
C LEU A 241 9.38 3.83 -7.22
N GLU A 242 9.87 2.89 -8.01
CA GLU A 242 10.79 1.84 -7.56
C GLU A 242 12.11 2.43 -7.06
N GLU A 243 12.70 3.38 -7.78
CA GLU A 243 13.91 4.09 -7.37
C GLU A 243 13.70 4.88 -6.07
N LEU A 244 12.57 5.57 -5.92
CA LEU A 244 12.23 6.28 -4.70
C LEU A 244 12.04 5.33 -3.51
N ALA A 245 11.39 4.19 -3.72
CA ALA A 245 11.24 3.16 -2.68
C ALA A 245 12.61 2.59 -2.28
N LYS A 246 13.50 2.31 -3.23
CA LYS A 246 14.86 1.83 -2.97
C LYS A 246 15.71 2.85 -2.21
N PHE A 247 15.58 4.12 -2.53
CA PHE A 247 16.22 5.21 -1.77
C PHE A 247 15.79 5.18 -0.29
N TRP A 248 14.49 5.03 -0.03
CA TRP A 248 13.97 4.96 1.33
C TRP A 248 14.32 3.66 2.05
N GLU A 249 14.46 2.55 1.33
CA GLU A 249 15.02 1.30 1.87
C GLU A 249 16.44 1.53 2.38
N ASN A 250 17.32 2.12 1.56
CA ASN A 250 18.70 2.42 1.96
C ASN A 250 18.76 3.30 3.23
N ILE A 251 17.84 4.27 3.38
CA ILE A 251 17.72 5.07 4.60
C ILE A 251 17.24 4.21 5.79
N ALA A 252 16.27 3.33 5.57
CA ALA A 252 15.68 2.51 6.63
C ALA A 252 16.70 1.52 7.21
N VAL A 253 17.51 0.89 6.33
CA VAL A 253 18.57 -0.05 6.73
C VAL A 253 19.89 0.63 7.10
N GLN A 254 19.97 1.97 7.00
CA GLN A 254 21.20 2.74 7.26
C GLN A 254 22.38 2.27 6.41
N ASN A 255 22.16 2.15 5.09
CA ASN A 255 23.15 1.58 4.18
C ASN A 255 24.42 2.44 4.07
N GLU A 256 25.52 1.98 4.69
CA GLU A 256 26.82 2.65 4.71
C GLU A 256 27.56 2.61 3.38
N GLU A 257 27.15 1.74 2.45
CA GLU A 257 27.68 1.73 1.07
C GLU A 257 27.13 2.89 0.22
N VAL A 258 25.95 3.42 0.59
CA VAL A 258 25.25 4.49 -0.12
C VAL A 258 25.44 5.86 0.55
N PHE A 259 25.46 5.88 1.88
CA PHE A 259 25.53 7.12 2.66
C PHE A 259 26.74 7.16 3.57
N SER A 260 27.41 8.30 3.61
CA SER A 260 28.48 8.55 4.57
C SER A 260 27.95 8.57 6.02
N GLU A 261 28.82 8.32 6.97
CA GLU A 261 28.51 8.36 8.41
C GLU A 261 27.86 9.69 8.83
N ARG A 262 28.35 10.84 8.29
CA ARG A 262 27.80 12.16 8.60
C ARG A 262 26.38 12.33 8.09
N VAL A 263 26.05 11.77 6.92
CA VAL A 263 24.69 11.80 6.33
C VAL A 263 23.77 10.91 7.16
N LEU A 264 24.21 9.69 7.54
CA LEU A 264 23.42 8.78 8.36
C LEU A 264 23.12 9.36 9.75
N LYS A 265 24.11 10.02 10.39
CA LYS A 265 23.90 10.73 11.65
C LYS A 265 22.84 11.83 11.50
N GLN A 266 22.89 12.59 10.44
CA GLN A 266 21.93 13.68 10.17
C GLN A 266 20.51 13.14 9.92
N LEU A 267 20.38 12.07 9.16
CA LEU A 267 19.10 11.37 8.96
C LEU A 267 18.57 10.81 10.29
N GLY A 268 19.45 10.28 11.15
CA GLY A 268 19.11 9.84 12.50
C GLY A 268 18.52 10.94 13.36
N VAL A 269 19.11 12.15 13.31
CA VAL A 269 18.59 13.34 13.99
C VAL A 269 17.20 13.72 13.48
N LEU A 270 16.97 13.73 12.17
CA LEU A 270 15.70 14.10 11.54
C LEU A 270 14.55 13.13 11.86
N ARG A 271 14.84 11.88 12.23
CA ARG A 271 13.79 10.92 12.68
C ARG A 271 12.99 11.43 13.89
N PHE A 272 13.55 12.31 14.67
CA PHE A 272 12.90 12.92 15.84
C PHE A 272 12.32 14.31 15.56
N ALA A 273 12.21 14.70 14.30
CA ALA A 273 11.53 15.93 13.92
C ALA A 273 10.05 15.92 14.39
N PRO A 274 9.46 17.09 14.68
CA PRO A 274 8.09 17.19 15.20
C PRO A 274 7.02 16.56 14.31
N ASN A 275 7.31 16.42 13.02
CA ASN A 275 6.46 15.72 12.05
C ASN A 275 7.29 15.21 10.87
N GLY A 276 6.65 14.42 10.00
CA GLY A 276 7.29 13.77 8.86
C GLY A 276 7.52 14.66 7.63
N MET A 277 7.29 15.98 7.68
CA MET A 277 7.36 16.85 6.49
C MET A 277 8.74 16.88 5.81
N TRP A 278 9.80 16.68 6.58
CA TRP A 278 11.16 16.56 6.06
C TRP A 278 11.33 15.40 5.08
N THR A 279 10.55 14.33 5.25
CA THR A 279 10.63 13.15 4.37
C THR A 279 10.12 13.45 2.97
N TYR A 280 9.12 14.32 2.84
CA TYR A 280 8.64 14.79 1.54
C TYR A 280 9.63 15.74 0.88
N LEU A 281 10.23 16.67 1.64
CA LEU A 281 11.32 17.52 1.15
C LEU A 281 12.49 16.68 0.63
N LEU A 282 12.93 15.68 1.39
CA LEU A 282 14.03 14.81 0.99
C LEU A 282 13.66 13.96 -0.23
N SER A 283 12.43 13.51 -0.34
CA SER A 283 11.96 12.77 -1.53
C SER A 283 12.00 13.63 -2.79
N VAL A 284 11.57 14.88 -2.69
CA VAL A 284 11.66 15.86 -3.81
C VAL A 284 13.13 16.12 -4.15
N TYR A 285 13.98 16.33 -3.14
CA TYR A 285 15.40 16.55 -3.34
C TYR A 285 16.07 15.38 -4.07
N TYR A 286 15.79 14.15 -3.62
CA TYR A 286 16.31 12.93 -4.26
C TYR A 286 15.88 12.81 -5.71
N LEU A 287 14.57 12.90 -5.99
CA LEU A 287 14.04 12.73 -7.34
C LEU A 287 14.58 13.76 -8.33
N HIS A 288 14.96 14.95 -7.84
CA HIS A 288 15.50 16.01 -8.68
C HIS A 288 17.03 15.92 -8.86
N ASN A 289 17.77 15.61 -7.80
CA ASN A 289 19.23 15.75 -7.77
C ASN A 289 20.02 14.44 -7.94
N ARG A 290 19.34 13.29 -8.02
CA ARG A 290 20.04 12.01 -8.22
C ARG A 290 20.71 11.95 -9.60
N ASP A 291 21.85 11.31 -9.63
CA ASP A 291 22.57 11.02 -10.88
C ASP A 291 21.95 9.84 -11.67
N ALA A 292 22.60 9.45 -12.77
CA ALA A 292 22.19 8.32 -13.60
C ALA A 292 22.26 6.97 -12.88
N ASN A 293 22.99 6.87 -11.78
CA ASN A 293 23.08 5.68 -10.92
C ASN A 293 22.15 5.75 -9.71
N ASN A 294 21.25 6.71 -9.69
CA ASN A 294 20.33 6.98 -8.57
C ASN A 294 21.03 7.31 -7.24
N LEU A 295 22.20 7.89 -7.30
CA LEU A 295 22.99 8.36 -6.16
C LEU A 295 22.92 9.88 -6.00
N LEU A 296 23.06 10.34 -4.76
CA LEU A 296 23.19 11.76 -4.43
C LEU A 296 24.64 12.10 -4.12
N GLU A 297 25.07 13.31 -4.50
CA GLU A 297 26.37 13.83 -4.08
C GLU A 297 26.38 14.07 -2.56
N ASP A 298 27.32 13.42 -1.86
CA ASP A 298 27.36 13.37 -0.40
C ASP A 298 27.41 14.77 0.25
N GLU A 299 28.30 15.65 -0.22
CA GLU A 299 28.45 17.00 0.36
C GLU A 299 27.17 17.83 0.18
N LYS A 300 26.55 17.80 -1.00
CA LYS A 300 25.32 18.54 -1.25
C LYS A 300 24.15 17.98 -0.43
N LEU A 301 24.06 16.64 -0.31
CA LEU A 301 23.06 15.99 0.53
C LEU A 301 23.24 16.39 2.00
N TYR A 302 24.46 16.34 2.51
CA TYR A 302 24.77 16.73 3.89
C TYR A 302 24.38 18.19 4.17
N GLN A 303 24.76 19.12 3.28
CA GLN A 303 24.40 20.54 3.39
C GLN A 303 22.87 20.76 3.35
N PHE A 304 22.17 20.05 2.46
CA PHE A 304 20.72 20.08 2.39
C PHE A 304 20.09 19.60 3.71
N LEU A 305 20.51 18.44 4.22
CA LEU A 305 20.00 17.90 5.48
C LEU A 305 20.28 18.82 6.68
N ASN A 306 21.45 19.45 6.73
CA ASN A 306 21.75 20.45 7.75
C ASN A 306 20.84 21.66 7.67
N THR A 307 20.60 22.17 6.47
CA THR A 307 19.74 23.35 6.24
C THR A 307 18.32 23.08 6.72
N ILE A 308 17.73 21.93 6.35
CA ILE A 308 16.38 21.59 6.79
C ILE A 308 16.31 21.28 8.30
N THR A 309 17.35 20.65 8.88
CA THR A 309 17.42 20.40 10.31
C THR A 309 17.45 21.69 11.10
N LEU A 310 18.31 22.62 10.73
CA LEU A 310 18.44 23.93 11.38
C LEU A 310 17.10 24.67 11.37
N PHE A 311 16.43 24.68 10.23
CA PHE A 311 15.13 25.31 10.11
C PHE A 311 14.07 24.64 10.98
N ILE A 312 13.97 23.29 10.92
CA ILE A 312 12.95 22.52 11.68
C ILE A 312 13.12 22.75 13.18
N TRP A 313 14.35 22.75 13.69
CA TRP A 313 14.62 22.98 15.12
C TRP A 313 14.33 24.41 15.52
N ALA A 314 14.76 25.40 14.73
CA ALA A 314 14.41 26.80 14.98
C ALA A 314 12.88 27.00 14.99
N TYR A 315 12.17 26.40 14.04
CA TYR A 315 10.72 26.47 13.98
C TYR A 315 10.05 25.82 15.20
N ALA A 316 10.52 24.65 15.63
CA ALA A 316 10.01 23.95 16.80
C ALA A 316 10.22 24.71 18.12
N ILE A 317 11.32 25.44 18.24
CA ILE A 317 11.64 26.30 19.40
C ILE A 317 10.78 27.56 19.40
N MET A 318 10.69 28.24 18.25
CA MET A 318 9.96 29.52 18.12
C MET A 318 8.46 29.36 18.17
N ARG A 319 7.94 28.19 17.78
CA ARG A 319 6.49 27.92 17.67
C ARG A 319 6.14 26.55 18.26
N PRO A 320 6.31 26.33 19.57
CA PRO A 320 6.20 25.02 20.17
C PRO A 320 4.82 24.36 20.07
N GLY A 321 3.76 25.14 19.82
CA GLY A 321 2.40 24.64 19.63
C GLY A 321 2.00 24.36 18.16
N VAL A 322 2.88 24.63 17.20
CA VAL A 322 2.57 24.53 15.78
C VAL A 322 3.47 23.49 15.10
N ASN A 323 2.91 22.32 14.81
CA ASN A 323 3.61 21.25 14.10
C ASN A 323 3.42 21.32 12.57
N ALA A 324 2.83 22.39 12.05
CA ALA A 324 2.44 22.52 10.65
C ALA A 324 3.61 23.02 9.77
N LEU A 325 4.66 22.20 9.62
CA LEU A 325 5.78 22.50 8.73
C LEU A 325 5.42 22.53 7.24
N ARG A 326 4.18 22.20 6.87
CA ARG A 326 3.73 22.18 5.47
C ARG A 326 3.87 23.55 4.80
N ILE A 327 3.39 24.60 5.47
CA ILE A 327 3.40 25.96 4.91
C ILE A 327 4.82 26.43 4.59
N PRO A 328 5.81 26.36 5.49
CA PRO A 328 7.17 26.76 5.18
C PRO A 328 7.92 25.79 4.25
N ALA A 329 7.64 24.50 4.29
CA ALA A 329 8.35 23.50 3.50
C ALA A 329 7.92 23.46 2.02
N TYR A 330 6.65 23.78 1.76
CA TYR A 330 6.08 23.63 0.42
C TYR A 330 6.74 24.52 -0.64
N PRO A 331 6.98 25.83 -0.40
CA PRO A 331 7.72 26.67 -1.35
C PRO A 331 9.13 26.15 -1.63
N GLU A 332 9.78 25.56 -0.63
CA GLU A 332 11.14 25.03 -0.77
C GLU A 332 11.21 23.81 -1.68
N MET A 333 10.13 23.01 -1.79
CA MET A 333 10.04 21.93 -2.77
C MET A 333 10.08 22.48 -4.20
N ILE A 334 9.46 23.63 -4.45
CA ILE A 334 9.51 24.32 -5.75
C ILE A 334 10.92 24.86 -6.01
N HIS A 335 11.58 25.44 -4.99
CA HIS A 335 12.95 25.90 -5.10
C HIS A 335 13.92 24.76 -5.45
N ILE A 336 13.73 23.56 -4.87
CA ILE A 336 14.53 22.37 -5.21
C ILE A 336 14.45 22.06 -6.70
N VAL A 337 13.26 21.96 -7.26
CA VAL A 337 13.06 21.57 -8.68
C VAL A 337 13.39 22.70 -9.67
N GLN A 338 13.60 23.91 -9.18
CA GLN A 338 14.05 25.08 -9.96
C GLN A 338 15.55 25.37 -9.79
N ASP A 339 16.30 24.51 -9.11
CA ASP A 339 17.72 24.70 -8.80
C ASP A 339 18.03 26.03 -8.08
N THR A 340 17.05 26.52 -7.31
CA THR A 340 17.21 27.74 -6.51
C THR A 340 17.52 27.39 -5.06
N PRO A 341 18.33 28.20 -4.35
CA PRO A 341 18.72 27.92 -2.98
C PRO A 341 17.54 27.81 -2.02
N ILE A 342 17.55 26.80 -1.17
CA ILE A 342 16.59 26.62 -0.07
C ILE A 342 16.94 27.64 1.02
N GLN A 343 16.05 28.54 1.34
CA GLN A 343 16.30 29.64 2.27
C GLN A 343 15.18 29.85 3.31
N PHE A 344 14.02 29.20 3.16
CA PHE A 344 12.84 29.45 4.00
C PHE A 344 12.54 30.96 4.16
N VAL A 345 12.63 31.70 3.07
CA VAL A 345 12.64 33.19 3.03
C VAL A 345 11.46 33.79 3.81
N ASN A 346 10.27 33.22 3.65
CA ASN A 346 9.06 33.72 4.29
C ASN A 346 8.94 33.34 5.78
N ASN A 347 9.91 32.59 6.31
CA ASN A 347 9.89 32.04 7.66
C ASN A 347 11.23 32.27 8.36
N LYS A 348 11.99 33.29 7.98
CA LYS A 348 13.24 33.65 8.67
C LYS A 348 12.93 34.06 10.10
N PHE A 349 13.77 33.59 11.02
CA PHE A 349 13.72 33.97 12.41
C PHE A 349 14.76 35.07 12.67
N ASP A 350 14.36 36.10 13.37
CA ASP A 350 15.27 37.08 13.90
C ASP A 350 16.21 36.40 14.94
N LYS A 351 17.50 36.70 14.82
CA LYS A 351 18.55 36.07 15.67
C LYS A 351 18.35 36.36 17.14
N ALA A 352 17.91 37.57 17.53
CA ALA A 352 17.69 37.92 18.92
C ALA A 352 16.49 37.15 19.52
N SER A 353 15.39 37.11 18.75
CA SER A 353 14.19 36.37 19.12
C SER A 353 14.45 34.86 19.25
N LEU A 354 15.20 34.28 18.31
CA LEU A 354 15.57 32.87 18.35
C LEU A 354 16.49 32.57 19.54
N SER A 355 17.47 33.44 19.83
CA SER A 355 18.35 33.31 20.99
C SER A 355 17.57 33.37 22.31
N THR A 356 16.62 34.29 22.42
CA THR A 356 15.75 34.40 23.60
C THR A 356 14.87 33.16 23.77
N ALA A 357 14.27 32.70 22.66
CA ALA A 357 13.42 31.49 22.69
C ALA A 357 14.24 30.24 23.05
N LEU A 358 15.46 30.10 22.55
CA LEU A 358 16.37 29.00 22.88
C LEU A 358 16.80 29.05 24.35
N HIS A 359 17.09 30.24 24.90
CA HIS A 359 17.43 30.41 26.32
C HIS A 359 16.30 29.97 27.26
N ASN A 360 15.06 30.24 26.86
CA ASN A 360 13.87 29.87 27.63
C ASN A 360 13.35 28.46 27.28
N PHE A 361 13.99 27.74 26.38
CA PHE A 361 13.52 26.42 25.95
C PHE A 361 13.82 25.35 26.99
N GLU A 362 12.78 24.72 27.50
CA GLU A 362 12.92 23.60 28.44
C GLU A 362 13.26 22.30 27.71
N PHE A 363 14.48 21.82 27.91
CA PHE A 363 14.94 20.52 27.42
C PHE A 363 14.43 19.39 28.33
N THR A 364 13.17 18.99 28.16
CA THR A 364 12.57 17.90 28.92
C THR A 364 12.65 16.57 28.17
N ASN A 365 12.78 15.46 28.88
CA ASN A 365 12.80 14.11 28.32
C ASN A 365 11.47 13.73 27.64
N SER A 366 10.39 14.42 27.95
CA SER A 366 9.07 14.21 27.33
C SER A 366 8.98 14.72 25.89
N ARG A 367 9.91 15.60 25.47
CA ARG A 367 9.96 16.12 24.10
C ARG A 367 10.88 15.26 23.24
N LEU A 368 10.33 14.64 22.20
CA LEU A 368 11.09 13.77 21.29
C LEU A 368 12.30 14.47 20.67
N ILE A 369 12.20 15.77 20.38
CA ILE A 369 13.29 16.55 19.76
C ILE A 369 14.47 16.82 20.70
N THR A 370 14.31 16.74 22.02
CA THR A 370 15.38 17.11 22.99
C THR A 370 16.64 16.31 22.77
N LYS A 371 16.53 14.99 22.72
CA LYS A 371 17.69 14.09 22.52
C LYS A 371 18.34 14.28 21.15
N SER A 372 17.54 14.48 20.11
CA SER A 372 18.07 14.67 18.77
C SER A 372 18.72 16.03 18.58
N MET A 373 18.24 17.09 19.24
CA MET A 373 18.90 18.40 19.25
C MET A 373 20.27 18.31 19.92
N LEU A 374 20.39 17.61 21.06
CA LEU A 374 21.65 17.38 21.74
C LEU A 374 22.61 16.54 20.88
N ALA A 375 22.11 15.46 20.27
CA ALA A 375 22.91 14.63 19.36
C ALA A 375 23.41 15.43 18.16
N TRP A 376 22.53 16.23 17.56
CA TRP A 376 22.91 17.10 16.43
C TRP A 376 23.99 18.11 16.83
N TRP A 377 23.86 18.76 17.99
CA TRP A 377 24.84 19.67 18.50
C TRP A 377 26.21 18.98 18.73
N MET A 378 26.22 17.78 19.32
CA MET A 378 27.44 16.98 19.51
C MET A 378 28.08 16.59 18.16
N TYR A 379 27.30 16.25 17.15
CA TYR A 379 27.83 15.89 15.83
C TYR A 379 28.46 17.12 15.12
N GLN A 380 27.92 18.32 15.36
CA GLN A 380 28.51 19.56 14.83
C GLN A 380 29.76 20.02 15.59
N ASN A 381 29.95 19.55 16.82
CA ASN A 381 31.04 19.96 17.72
C ASN A 381 31.79 18.75 18.29
N PRO A 382 32.46 17.93 17.45
CA PRO A 382 33.05 16.65 17.88
C PRO A 382 34.23 16.77 18.87
N LYS A 383 34.70 17.99 19.16
CA LYS A 383 35.85 18.25 20.09
C LYS A 383 35.41 18.73 21.47
N GLN A 384 34.13 18.79 21.74
CA GLN A 384 33.53 19.05 23.06
C GLN A 384 32.80 17.82 23.59
#